data_0d6c52bd8ed0346e70cec2ed4473b69b
#
_entry.id   0d6c52bd8ed0346e70cec2ed4473b69b
#
_cell.length_a   1.000
_cell.length_b   1.000
_cell.length_c   1.000
_cell.angle_alpha   90.00
_cell.angle_beta   90.00
_cell.angle_gamma   90.00
#
_symmetry.space_group_name_H-M   'P 1'
#
loop_
_entity.id
_entity.type
_entity.pdbx_description
1 polymer ?
#
loop_
_entity_poly.entity_id
_entity_poly.type
_entity_poly.pdbx_seq_one_letter_code
_entity_poly.pdbx_strand_id
1 'polypeptide(L)'
;AWLDSFLSTRFDDYLPTISNPATSPEGSSRLSAYLTSGVLSVRQVKHAITTARQSPPEGVDVAVFRKNVDAFASRVSWRCHFVQRLEMETSMNERSINPELDEALGRVDDEQRFLAWAEGRTGWPFFDACMRSLRATGWINFRMRAMMQSVAAYTLWLPWQRSGQHLAKLFI
;
A
#
# COMPACT_ATOMS: atom_id res chain seq x y z
N ALA A 1 -1.60 11.10 18.72
CA ALA A 1 -0.17 10.74 18.84
C ALA A 1 0.48 10.39 17.50
N TRP A 2 0.13 9.24 16.85
CA TRP A 2 0.82 8.84 15.61
C TRP A 2 0.47 9.72 14.40
N LEU A 3 -0.80 10.04 14.20
CA LEU A 3 -1.24 10.98 13.15
C LEU A 3 -0.67 12.37 13.37
N ASP A 4 -0.67 12.86 14.62
CA ASP A 4 -0.15 14.18 14.95
C ASP A 4 1.35 14.26 14.68
N SER A 5 2.14 13.27 15.12
CA SER A 5 3.57 13.20 14.82
C SER A 5 3.85 13.14 13.31
N PHE A 6 3.01 12.47 12.55
CA PHE A 6 3.15 12.44 11.09
C PHE A 6 2.96 13.83 10.49
N LEU A 7 1.90 14.54 10.87
CA LEU A 7 1.58 15.85 10.31
C LEU A 7 2.51 16.98 10.80
N SER A 8 3.17 16.80 11.95
CA SER A 8 4.04 17.84 12.54
C SER A 8 5.53 17.67 12.25
N THR A 9 6.02 16.43 12.06
CA THR A 9 7.48 16.21 12.02
C THR A 9 7.96 15.38 10.82
N ARG A 10 7.10 14.57 10.17
CA ARG A 10 7.49 13.65 9.11
C ARG A 10 6.88 14.00 7.75
N PHE A 11 6.11 15.07 7.71
CA PHE A 11 5.26 15.38 6.56
C PHE A 11 5.98 16.14 5.45
N ASP A 12 7.04 16.87 5.77
CA ASP A 12 7.74 17.72 4.80
C ASP A 12 8.37 16.91 3.67
N ASP A 13 8.86 15.72 3.97
CA ASP A 13 9.46 14.80 3.00
C ASP A 13 8.49 13.71 2.50
N TYR A 14 7.18 13.89 2.67
CA TYR A 14 6.20 12.86 2.34
C TYR A 14 6.27 12.41 0.88
N LEU A 15 6.15 13.33 -0.09
CA LEU A 15 6.17 13.00 -1.51
C LEU A 15 7.49 12.39 -2.00
N PRO A 16 8.66 12.92 -1.64
CA PRO A 16 9.94 12.32 -2.03
C PRO A 16 10.13 10.89 -1.50
N THR A 17 9.61 10.59 -0.32
CA THR A 17 9.91 9.35 0.41
C THR A 17 8.94 8.21 0.17
N ILE A 18 7.64 8.50 -0.09
CA ILE A 18 6.57 7.47 -0.11
C ILE A 18 6.76 6.35 -1.13
N SER A 19 7.51 6.59 -2.20
CA SER A 19 7.72 5.62 -3.28
C SER A 19 8.98 4.77 -3.10
N ASN A 20 9.91 5.21 -2.27
CA ASN A 20 11.17 4.51 -2.03
C ASN A 20 11.02 3.56 -0.83
N PRO A 21 11.29 2.24 -0.98
CA PRO A 21 11.11 1.27 0.11
C PRO A 21 12.05 1.51 1.29
N ALA A 22 13.22 2.13 1.09
CA ALA A 22 14.17 2.42 2.17
C ALA A 22 13.73 3.59 3.05
N THR A 23 13.11 4.62 2.47
CA THR A 23 12.72 5.85 3.20
C THR A 23 11.25 5.92 3.57
N SER A 24 10.39 5.19 2.85
CA SER A 24 8.95 5.21 3.08
C SER A 24 8.50 4.72 4.47
N PRO A 25 9.20 3.83 5.19
CA PRO A 25 8.81 3.46 6.55
C PRO A 25 8.76 4.66 7.52
N GLU A 26 9.64 5.63 7.34
CA GLU A 26 9.73 6.83 8.17
C GLU A 26 8.90 7.98 7.58
N GLY A 27 8.95 8.17 6.27
CA GLY A 27 8.25 9.25 5.59
C GLY A 27 6.75 9.02 5.35
N SER A 28 6.22 7.82 5.60
CA SER A 28 4.80 7.53 5.44
C SER A 28 4.00 7.69 6.73
N SER A 29 2.68 7.87 6.58
CA SER A 29 1.77 7.99 7.73
C SER A 29 1.66 6.70 8.54
N ARG A 30 1.79 5.53 7.90
CA ARG A 30 1.62 4.19 8.48
C ARG A 30 0.30 4.02 9.25
N LEU A 31 -0.76 4.65 8.77
CA LEU A 31 -2.07 4.64 9.43
C LEU A 31 -2.95 3.44 9.04
N SER A 32 -2.48 2.55 8.14
CA SER A 32 -3.30 1.45 7.63
C SER A 32 -3.86 0.56 8.74
N ALA A 33 -3.04 0.11 9.68
CA ALA A 33 -3.47 -0.72 10.80
C ALA A 33 -4.53 -0.03 11.67
N TYR A 34 -4.34 1.25 11.98
CA TYR A 34 -5.29 2.04 12.79
C TYR A 34 -6.62 2.28 12.08
N LEU A 35 -6.59 2.47 10.76
CA LEU A 35 -7.79 2.65 9.94
C LEU A 35 -8.54 1.33 9.73
N THR A 36 -7.82 0.21 9.62
CA THR A 36 -8.43 -1.12 9.43
C THR A 36 -9.07 -1.62 10.70
N SER A 37 -8.44 -1.41 11.86
CA SER A 37 -8.96 -1.80 13.17
C SER A 37 -10.03 -0.84 13.74
N GLY A 38 -10.27 0.30 13.06
CA GLY A 38 -11.25 1.30 13.52
C GLY A 38 -10.79 2.16 14.69
N VAL A 39 -9.55 2.02 15.15
CA VAL A 39 -8.95 2.89 16.18
C VAL A 39 -8.91 4.35 15.72
N LEU A 40 -8.75 4.56 14.41
CA LEU A 40 -8.77 5.87 13.76
C LEU A 40 -9.78 5.85 12.61
N SER A 41 -10.72 6.77 12.61
CA SER A 41 -11.67 6.91 11.51
C SER A 41 -11.11 7.76 10.37
N VAL A 42 -11.57 7.50 9.14
CA VAL A 42 -11.26 8.34 7.96
C VAL A 42 -11.70 9.78 8.18
N ARG A 43 -12.81 10.01 8.93
CA ARG A 43 -13.31 11.34 9.26
C ARG A 43 -12.31 12.13 10.11
N GLN A 44 -11.74 11.49 11.14
CA GLN A 44 -10.70 12.09 11.97
C GLN A 44 -9.45 12.45 11.16
N VAL A 45 -9.01 11.56 10.27
CA VAL A 45 -7.86 11.84 9.41
C VAL A 45 -8.15 13.01 8.47
N LYS A 46 -9.31 13.04 7.82
CA LYS A 46 -9.71 14.18 6.96
C LYS A 46 -9.80 15.49 7.72
N HIS A 47 -10.32 15.47 8.94
CA HIS A 47 -10.37 16.67 9.78
C HIS A 47 -8.95 17.17 10.11
N ALA A 48 -8.06 16.29 10.55
CA ALA A 48 -6.67 16.64 10.82
C ALA A 48 -5.93 17.21 9.60
N ILE A 49 -6.15 16.61 8.41
CA ILE A 49 -5.63 17.12 7.13
C ILE A 49 -6.13 18.54 6.86
N THR A 50 -7.43 18.80 7.05
CA THR A 50 -8.03 20.12 6.81
C THR A 50 -7.45 21.15 7.76
N THR A 51 -7.31 20.81 9.03
CA THR A 51 -6.70 21.69 10.05
C THR A 51 -5.23 22.00 9.71
N ALA A 52 -4.44 20.98 9.39
CA ALA A 52 -3.04 21.16 8.99
C ALA A 52 -2.90 22.06 7.75
N ARG A 53 -3.80 21.92 6.77
CA ARG A 53 -3.81 22.75 5.56
C ARG A 53 -4.06 24.24 5.87
N GLN A 54 -4.92 24.52 6.88
CA GLN A 54 -5.27 25.89 7.28
C GLN A 54 -4.19 26.54 8.13
N SER A 55 -3.48 25.73 8.91
CA SER A 55 -2.44 26.18 9.84
C SER A 55 -1.16 25.37 9.65
N PRO A 56 -0.38 25.67 8.60
CA PRO A 56 0.92 25.02 8.38
C PRO A 56 1.85 25.26 9.58
N PRO A 57 2.72 24.29 9.93
CA PRO A 57 3.73 24.48 10.96
C PRO A 57 4.66 25.68 10.67
N GLU A 58 5.23 26.27 11.72
CA GLU A 58 6.23 27.32 11.56
C GLU A 58 7.52 26.79 10.91
N GLY A 59 8.13 27.59 10.05
CA GLY A 59 9.42 27.27 9.43
C GLY A 59 9.36 26.34 8.21
N VAL A 60 8.16 25.87 7.80
CA VAL A 60 8.00 25.03 6.60
C VAL A 60 7.77 25.87 5.33
N ASP A 61 8.21 25.34 4.18
CA ASP A 61 7.76 25.88 2.89
C ASP A 61 6.27 25.54 2.70
N VAL A 62 5.43 26.57 2.78
CA VAL A 62 3.96 26.44 2.72
C VAL A 62 3.49 25.82 1.40
N ALA A 63 4.17 26.06 0.29
CA ALA A 63 3.79 25.51 -1.01
C ALA A 63 4.09 24.00 -1.06
N VAL A 64 5.25 23.59 -0.60
CA VAL A 64 5.66 22.18 -0.49
C VAL A 64 4.73 21.45 0.49
N PHE A 65 4.48 22.03 1.66
CA PHE A 65 3.59 21.48 2.68
C PHE A 65 2.18 21.25 2.12
N ARG A 66 1.58 22.23 1.47
CA ARG A 66 0.24 22.09 0.87
C ARG A 66 0.20 21.00 -0.22
N LYS A 67 1.24 20.88 -1.04
CA LYS A 67 1.35 19.82 -2.05
C LYS A 67 1.38 18.43 -1.38
N ASN A 68 2.09 18.27 -0.29
CA ASN A 68 2.11 17.04 0.50
C ASN A 68 0.73 16.74 1.12
N VAL A 69 0.05 17.76 1.65
CA VAL A 69 -1.32 17.66 2.20
C VAL A 69 -2.29 17.14 1.15
N ASP A 70 -2.27 17.73 -0.04
CA ASP A 70 -3.17 17.34 -1.13
C ASP A 70 -2.89 15.92 -1.61
N ALA A 71 -1.62 15.53 -1.71
CA ALA A 71 -1.22 14.18 -2.06
C ALA A 71 -1.68 13.17 -1.00
N PHE A 72 -1.53 13.46 0.28
CA PHE A 72 -2.00 12.58 1.35
C PHE A 72 -3.54 12.48 1.39
N ALA A 73 -4.25 13.59 1.26
CA ALA A 73 -5.72 13.63 1.16
C ALA A 73 -6.23 12.75 0.01
N SER A 74 -5.56 12.82 -1.15
CA SER A 74 -5.84 11.95 -2.29
C SER A 74 -5.69 10.47 -1.94
N ARG A 75 -4.63 10.06 -1.22
CA ARG A 75 -4.43 8.65 -0.80
C ARG A 75 -5.53 8.16 0.14
N VAL A 76 -5.98 9.01 1.07
CA VAL A 76 -7.11 8.69 1.95
C VAL A 76 -8.41 8.51 1.15
N SER A 77 -8.63 9.31 0.12
CA SER A 77 -9.78 9.19 -0.78
C SER A 77 -9.73 7.91 -1.62
N TRP A 78 -8.55 7.52 -2.14
CA TRP A 78 -8.36 6.26 -2.84
C TRP A 78 -8.71 5.04 -1.99
N ARG A 79 -8.39 5.07 -0.68
CA ARG A 79 -8.83 4.00 0.23
C ARG A 79 -10.36 3.86 0.22
N CYS A 80 -11.08 4.95 0.36
CA CYS A 80 -12.55 4.94 0.33
C CYS A 80 -13.07 4.39 -1.01
N HIS A 81 -12.46 4.79 -2.12
CA HIS A 81 -12.82 4.31 -3.45
C HIS A 81 -12.70 2.77 -3.54
N PHE A 82 -11.58 2.20 -3.09
CA PHE A 82 -11.39 0.75 -3.15
C PHE A 82 -12.32 -0.03 -2.22
N VAL A 83 -12.64 0.52 -1.03
CA VAL A 83 -13.63 -0.10 -0.13
C VAL A 83 -15.02 -0.12 -0.79
N GLN A 84 -15.46 1.01 -1.34
CA GLN A 84 -16.74 1.10 -2.07
C GLN A 84 -16.75 0.19 -3.31
N ARG A 85 -15.64 0.09 -4.02
CA ARG A 85 -15.54 -0.82 -5.17
C ARG A 85 -15.75 -2.28 -4.75
N LEU A 86 -15.13 -2.71 -3.64
CA LEU A 86 -15.32 -4.06 -3.11
C LEU A 86 -16.75 -4.29 -2.60
N GLU A 87 -17.40 -3.28 -2.00
CA GLU A 87 -18.80 -3.36 -1.59
C GLU A 87 -19.74 -3.52 -2.77
N MET A 88 -19.45 -2.88 -3.91
CA MET A 88 -20.25 -2.98 -5.13
C MET A 88 -20.03 -4.29 -5.89
N GLU A 89 -18.83 -4.83 -5.85
CA GLU A 89 -18.42 -6.04 -6.58
C GLU A 89 -17.62 -6.96 -5.64
N THR A 90 -18.33 -7.71 -4.81
CA THR A 90 -17.72 -8.56 -3.78
C THR A 90 -16.92 -9.73 -4.36
N SER A 91 -17.20 -10.12 -5.59
CA SER A 91 -16.49 -11.23 -6.25
C SER A 91 -15.07 -10.85 -6.71
N MET A 92 -14.71 -9.56 -6.71
CA MET A 92 -13.42 -9.10 -7.20
C MET A 92 -12.20 -9.55 -6.36
N ASN A 93 -12.42 -10.11 -5.20
CA ASN A 93 -11.36 -10.74 -4.39
C ASN A 93 -11.05 -12.18 -4.81
N GLU A 94 -11.93 -12.81 -5.60
CA GLU A 94 -11.82 -14.21 -6.03
C GLU A 94 -11.74 -14.35 -7.55
N ARG A 95 -12.33 -13.41 -8.29
CA ARG A 95 -12.44 -13.44 -9.75
C ARG A 95 -11.93 -12.14 -10.35
N SER A 96 -11.39 -12.22 -11.56
CA SER A 96 -11.06 -11.03 -12.35
C SER A 96 -12.33 -10.25 -12.67
N ILE A 97 -12.22 -8.92 -12.77
CA ILE A 97 -13.29 -8.05 -13.25
C ILE A 97 -13.76 -8.45 -14.65
N ASN A 98 -12.83 -8.95 -15.48
CA ASN A 98 -13.12 -9.61 -16.74
C ASN A 98 -12.75 -11.10 -16.62
N PRO A 99 -13.72 -12.02 -16.40
CA PRO A 99 -13.46 -13.45 -16.21
C PRO A 99 -12.81 -14.11 -17.42
N GLU A 100 -13.09 -13.64 -18.64
CA GLU A 100 -12.50 -14.19 -19.87
C GLU A 100 -10.98 -14.08 -19.89
N LEU A 101 -10.42 -13.07 -19.20
CA LEU A 101 -8.96 -12.91 -19.08
C LEU A 101 -8.32 -13.98 -18.19
N ASP A 102 -8.99 -14.48 -17.18
CA ASP A 102 -8.44 -15.52 -16.32
C ASP A 102 -8.25 -16.82 -17.10
N GLU A 103 -9.21 -17.18 -17.97
CA GLU A 103 -9.14 -18.36 -18.84
C GLU A 103 -8.11 -18.16 -19.96
N ALA A 104 -8.17 -17.01 -20.64
CA ALA A 104 -7.30 -16.71 -21.78
C ALA A 104 -5.81 -16.65 -21.41
N LEU A 105 -5.49 -16.20 -20.20
CA LEU A 105 -4.10 -16.08 -19.76
C LEU A 105 -3.48 -17.42 -19.35
N GLY A 106 -4.26 -18.44 -19.02
CA GLY A 106 -3.79 -19.80 -18.75
C GLY A 106 -2.66 -19.84 -17.69
N ARG A 107 -2.79 -19.08 -16.59
CA ARG A 107 -1.78 -19.07 -15.54
C ARG A 107 -1.65 -20.42 -14.87
N VAL A 108 -0.43 -20.82 -14.55
CA VAL A 108 -0.13 -22.14 -13.98
C VAL A 108 0.17 -21.99 -12.48
N ASP A 109 -0.50 -22.80 -11.66
CA ASP A 109 -0.21 -22.89 -10.24
C ASP A 109 1.03 -23.76 -10.00
N ASP A 110 2.19 -23.11 -9.94
CA ASP A 110 3.49 -23.73 -9.72
C ASP A 110 3.92 -23.49 -8.27
N GLU A 111 3.93 -24.55 -7.48
CA GLU A 111 4.26 -24.50 -6.05
C GLU A 111 5.69 -24.03 -5.80
N GLN A 112 6.64 -24.46 -6.59
CA GLN A 112 8.05 -24.09 -6.40
C GLN A 112 8.27 -22.59 -6.66
N ARG A 113 7.68 -22.06 -7.75
CA ARG A 113 7.72 -20.63 -8.06
C ARG A 113 6.99 -19.81 -7.00
N PHE A 114 5.83 -20.30 -6.55
CA PHE A 114 5.06 -19.63 -5.50
C PHE A 114 5.85 -19.54 -4.20
N LEU A 115 6.44 -20.63 -3.72
CA LEU A 115 7.25 -20.63 -2.49
C LEU A 115 8.48 -19.73 -2.61
N ALA A 116 9.18 -19.75 -3.76
CA ALA A 116 10.32 -18.86 -3.98
C ALA A 116 9.89 -17.38 -3.90
N TRP A 117 8.75 -17.05 -4.50
CA TRP A 117 8.17 -15.71 -4.44
C TRP A 117 7.73 -15.34 -3.01
N ALA A 118 6.96 -16.21 -2.35
CA ALA A 118 6.39 -15.98 -1.03
C ALA A 118 7.44 -15.82 0.07
N GLU A 119 8.59 -16.50 -0.07
CA GLU A 119 9.68 -16.46 0.90
C GLU A 119 10.77 -15.43 0.58
N GLY A 120 10.67 -14.75 -0.57
CA GLY A 120 11.70 -13.81 -1.03
C GLY A 120 13.02 -14.50 -1.34
N ARG A 121 12.95 -15.57 -2.12
CA ARG A 121 14.08 -16.41 -2.59
C ARG A 121 14.05 -16.61 -4.11
N THR A 122 13.61 -15.58 -4.84
CA THR A 122 13.52 -15.63 -6.31
C THR A 122 14.87 -15.48 -7.01
N GLY A 123 15.88 -14.98 -6.29
CA GLY A 123 17.18 -14.60 -6.86
C GLY A 123 17.22 -13.15 -7.37
N TRP A 124 16.13 -12.41 -7.28
CA TRP A 124 16.10 -10.96 -7.58
C TRP A 124 16.29 -10.16 -6.28
N PRO A 125 17.48 -9.61 -6.03
CA PRO A 125 17.84 -9.07 -4.71
C PRO A 125 16.88 -8.00 -4.20
N PHE A 126 16.43 -7.09 -5.06
CA PHE A 126 15.51 -6.02 -4.69
C PHE A 126 14.13 -6.55 -4.30
N PHE A 127 13.57 -7.47 -5.11
CA PHE A 127 12.30 -8.11 -4.81
C PHE A 127 12.37 -8.90 -3.51
N ASP A 128 13.40 -9.74 -3.37
CA ASP A 128 13.59 -10.62 -2.23
C ASP A 128 13.74 -9.82 -0.92
N ALA A 129 14.46 -8.70 -0.96
CA ALA A 129 14.57 -7.78 0.17
C ALA A 129 13.22 -7.17 0.56
N CYS A 130 12.42 -6.73 -0.41
CA CYS A 130 11.09 -6.19 -0.18
C CYS A 130 10.14 -7.23 0.44
N MET A 131 10.13 -8.46 -0.08
CA MET A 131 9.28 -9.54 0.44
C MET A 131 9.69 -9.92 1.86
N ARG A 132 10.99 -10.06 2.14
CA ARG A 132 11.49 -10.34 3.49
C ARG A 132 11.16 -9.20 4.47
N SER A 133 11.24 -7.95 4.03
CA SER A 133 10.84 -6.79 4.82
C SER A 133 9.35 -6.84 5.17
N LEU A 134 8.47 -7.11 4.19
CA LEU A 134 7.04 -7.27 4.43
C LEU A 134 6.76 -8.39 5.44
N ARG A 135 7.38 -9.55 5.28
CA ARG A 135 7.21 -10.69 6.20
C ARG A 135 7.66 -10.39 7.63
N ALA A 136 8.72 -9.60 7.77
CA ALA A 136 9.25 -9.24 9.08
C ALA A 136 8.46 -8.15 9.79
N THR A 137 7.85 -7.21 9.03
CA THR A 137 7.26 -5.99 9.59
C THR A 137 5.75 -5.90 9.43
N GLY A 138 5.14 -6.72 8.58
CA GLY A 138 3.72 -6.64 8.21
C GLY A 138 3.37 -5.39 7.39
N TRP A 139 4.37 -4.61 6.96
CA TRP A 139 4.14 -3.37 6.24
C TRP A 139 5.13 -3.16 5.10
N ILE A 140 4.64 -2.64 4.00
CA ILE A 140 5.45 -2.12 2.90
C ILE A 140 4.68 -1.04 2.14
N ASN A 141 5.38 -0.14 1.43
CA ASN A 141 4.74 0.93 0.68
C ASN A 141 3.94 0.40 -0.53
N PHE A 142 3.05 1.25 -1.05
CA PHE A 142 2.13 0.88 -2.13
C PHE A 142 2.85 0.42 -3.41
N ARG A 143 3.94 1.08 -3.81
CA ARG A 143 4.66 0.70 -5.03
C ARG A 143 5.24 -0.70 -4.95
N MET A 144 5.77 -1.06 -3.80
CA MET A 144 6.31 -2.41 -3.60
C MET A 144 5.20 -3.46 -3.53
N ARG A 145 4.03 -3.13 -2.98
CA ARG A 145 2.85 -4.01 -3.06
C ARG A 145 2.47 -4.32 -4.51
N ALA A 146 2.37 -3.27 -5.32
CA ALA A 146 2.06 -3.41 -6.74
C ALA A 146 3.13 -4.23 -7.48
N MET A 147 4.42 -3.98 -7.21
CA MET A 147 5.53 -4.75 -7.76
C MET A 147 5.43 -6.23 -7.36
N MET A 148 5.19 -6.54 -6.10
CA MET A 148 5.11 -7.92 -5.62
C MET A 148 4.01 -8.70 -6.33
N GLN A 149 2.83 -8.11 -6.45
CA GLN A 149 1.71 -8.72 -7.16
C GLN A 149 2.00 -8.84 -8.65
N SER A 150 2.62 -7.82 -9.26
CA SER A 150 3.01 -7.84 -10.67
C SER A 150 4.04 -8.92 -10.98
N VAL A 151 5.04 -9.11 -10.12
CA VAL A 151 6.04 -10.18 -10.27
C VAL A 151 5.39 -11.55 -10.22
N ALA A 152 4.48 -11.79 -9.27
CA ALA A 152 3.75 -13.05 -9.20
C ALA A 152 2.94 -13.30 -10.48
N ALA A 153 2.11 -12.34 -10.87
CA ALA A 153 1.09 -12.52 -11.90
C ALA A 153 1.65 -12.45 -13.34
N TYR A 154 2.70 -11.65 -13.58
CA TYR A 154 3.20 -11.39 -14.94
C TYR A 154 4.60 -11.91 -15.20
N THR A 155 5.46 -11.99 -14.18
CA THR A 155 6.82 -12.49 -14.37
C THR A 155 6.91 -13.98 -14.09
N LEU A 156 6.31 -14.44 -13.00
CA LEU A 156 6.27 -15.84 -12.61
C LEU A 156 5.06 -16.58 -13.18
N TRP A 157 4.12 -15.87 -13.77
CA TRP A 157 2.90 -16.38 -14.39
C TRP A 157 2.01 -17.19 -13.45
N LEU A 158 1.99 -16.82 -12.16
CA LEU A 158 1.18 -17.44 -11.12
C LEU A 158 -0.26 -16.90 -11.10
N PRO A 159 -1.24 -17.68 -10.65
CA PRO A 159 -2.59 -17.18 -10.37
C PRO A 159 -2.56 -16.01 -9.38
N TRP A 160 -3.13 -14.87 -9.78
CA TRP A 160 -3.10 -13.65 -8.96
C TRP A 160 -3.89 -13.80 -7.65
N GLN A 161 -4.91 -14.66 -7.64
CA GLN A 161 -5.74 -14.95 -6.46
C GLN A 161 -4.89 -15.52 -5.33
N ARG A 162 -4.06 -16.50 -5.62
CA ARG A 162 -3.17 -17.15 -4.65
C ARG A 162 -2.16 -16.17 -4.06
N SER A 163 -1.50 -15.41 -4.92
CA SER A 163 -0.51 -14.41 -4.49
C SER A 163 -1.18 -13.24 -3.74
N GLY A 164 -2.35 -12.80 -4.17
CA GLY A 164 -3.14 -11.76 -3.49
C GLY A 164 -3.58 -12.17 -2.09
N GLN A 165 -4.09 -13.39 -1.92
CA GLN A 165 -4.46 -13.95 -0.62
C GLN A 165 -3.26 -14.10 0.32
N HIS A 166 -2.11 -14.51 -0.21
CA HIS A 166 -0.87 -14.59 0.58
C HIS A 166 -0.44 -13.21 1.08
N LEU A 167 -0.40 -12.20 0.20
CA LEU A 167 -0.06 -10.83 0.61
C LEU A 167 -1.05 -10.29 1.64
N ALA A 168 -2.35 -10.54 1.46
CA ALA A 168 -3.37 -10.07 2.40
C ALA A 168 -3.16 -10.60 3.83
N LYS A 169 -2.61 -11.81 3.99
CA LYS A 169 -2.28 -12.40 5.29
C LYS A 169 -1.03 -11.81 5.95
N LEU A 170 -0.17 -11.18 5.16
CA LEU A 170 1.07 -10.57 5.67
C LEU A 170 0.89 -9.12 6.13
N PHE A 171 -0.15 -8.43 5.67
CA PHE A 171 -0.41 -7.04 6.05
C PHE A 171 -1.07 -6.93 7.42
N ILE A 172 -0.55 -5.99 8.23
CA ILE A 172 -1.13 -5.58 9.52
C ILE A 172 -2.12 -4.44 9.31
#